data_3a8c0d6d1ddcede8f187fc6e5bef92b1
#
_entry.id   3a8c0d6d1ddcede8f187fc6e5bef92b1
#
_cell.length_a   1.000
_cell.length_b   1.000
_cell.length_c   1.000
_cell.angle_alpha   90.00
_cell.angle_beta   90.00
_cell.angle_gamma   90.00
#
_symmetry.space_group_name_H-M   'P 1'
#
loop_
_entity.id
_entity.type
_entity.pdbx_description
1 polymer ?
#
loop_
_entity_poly.entity_id
_entity_poly.type
_entity_poly.pdbx_seq_one_letter_code
_entity_poly.pdbx_strand_id
1 'polypeptide(L)'
;MKKLLSLVLAVFMLILTLTACHGSRGLPAFAIPEEFDMNRNYEITFWAKNDTNLTQVGIYEKAIEDFMALYPNITVNLRLYTDYGRIYNDVITNI
;
A
#
# COMPACT_ATOMS: atom_id res chain seq x y z
N MET A 1 20.72 14.41 48.64
CA MET A 1 19.44 14.76 48.07
C MET A 1 19.54 15.27 46.63
N LYS A 2 20.45 16.17 46.29
CA LYS A 2 20.58 16.67 44.92
C LYS A 2 20.96 15.59 43.90
N LYS A 3 21.79 14.59 44.29
CA LYS A 3 22.18 13.48 43.41
C LYS A 3 20.99 12.50 43.13
N LEU A 4 20.14 12.30 44.12
CA LEU A 4 18.96 11.44 43.99
C LEU A 4 17.90 12.09 43.08
N LEU A 5 17.71 13.39 43.22
CA LEU A 5 16.80 14.17 42.38
C LEU A 5 17.24 14.17 40.91
N SER A 6 18.54 14.31 40.65
CA SER A 6 19.12 14.25 39.33
C SER A 6 18.95 12.87 38.68
N LEU A 7 19.14 11.80 39.48
CA LEU A 7 18.95 10.43 38.99
C LEU A 7 17.47 10.15 38.62
N VAL A 8 16.54 10.59 39.44
CA VAL A 8 15.08 10.45 39.19
C VAL A 8 14.68 11.22 37.94
N LEU A 9 15.21 12.43 37.77
CA LEU A 9 14.95 13.23 36.58
C LEU A 9 15.51 12.59 35.31
N ALA A 10 16.68 12.00 35.34
CA ALA A 10 17.32 11.29 34.22
C ALA A 10 16.52 10.03 33.85
N VAL A 11 16.04 9.26 34.81
CA VAL A 11 15.20 8.07 34.59
C VAL A 11 13.86 8.47 33.99
N PHE A 12 13.25 9.57 34.49
CA PHE A 12 11.98 10.08 33.96
C PHE A 12 12.09 10.56 32.51
N MET A 13 13.19 11.24 32.17
CA MET A 13 13.50 11.64 30.77
C MET A 13 13.69 10.42 29.86
N LEU A 14 14.35 9.36 30.37
CA LEU A 14 14.60 8.14 29.59
C LEU A 14 13.29 7.40 29.27
N ILE A 15 12.33 7.39 30.22
CA ILE A 15 11.01 6.77 30.03
C ILE A 15 10.18 7.54 28.99
N LEU A 16 10.29 8.87 28.96
CA LEU A 16 9.57 9.70 27.98
C LEU A 16 10.09 9.52 26.56
N THR A 17 11.34 9.14 26.35
CA THR A 17 11.90 8.89 25.02
C THR A 17 11.49 7.53 24.44
N LEU A 18 11.13 6.57 25.26
CA LEU A 18 10.69 5.23 24.83
C LEU A 18 9.26 5.20 24.29
N THR A 19 8.43 6.20 24.58
CA THR A 19 7.06 6.29 24.07
C THR A 19 6.91 6.98 22.72
N ALA A 20 7.99 7.53 22.16
CA ALA A 20 7.96 8.32 20.93
C ALA A 20 7.95 7.50 19.63
N CYS A 21 8.04 6.17 19.69
CA CYS A 21 8.14 5.31 18.50
C CYS A 21 6.89 4.46 18.20
N HIS A 22 5.72 4.83 18.69
CA HIS A 22 4.46 4.15 18.34
C HIS A 22 3.54 5.04 17.49
N GLY A 23 4.11 5.68 16.50
CA GLY A 23 3.34 6.42 15.51
C GLY A 23 3.35 5.74 14.15
N SER A 24 2.60 4.67 13.96
CA SER A 24 2.04 4.44 12.64
C SER A 24 1.12 5.65 12.38
N ARG A 25 1.49 6.50 11.44
CA ARG A 25 0.80 7.76 11.13
C ARG A 25 -0.66 7.53 10.73
N GLY A 26 -1.52 7.18 11.68
CA GLY A 26 -2.97 7.16 11.50
C GLY A 26 -3.54 6.17 10.47
N LEU A 27 -2.69 5.39 9.79
CA LEU A 27 -3.18 4.33 8.91
C LEU A 27 -3.53 3.10 9.74
N PRO A 28 -4.74 2.53 9.57
CA PRO A 28 -5.08 1.30 10.24
C PRO A 28 -4.08 0.21 9.85
N ALA A 29 -3.70 -0.63 10.80
CA ALA A 29 -2.83 -1.77 10.52
C ALA A 29 -3.51 -2.64 9.45
N PHE A 30 -2.80 -2.84 8.33
CA PHE A 30 -3.28 -3.74 7.28
C PHE A 30 -3.18 -5.18 7.80
N ALA A 31 -4.34 -5.81 7.99
CA ALA A 31 -4.40 -7.22 8.29
C ALA A 31 -4.60 -8.01 7.00
N ILE A 32 -3.69 -8.94 6.72
CA ILE A 32 -3.87 -9.88 5.62
C ILE A 32 -4.93 -10.90 6.06
N PRO A 33 -6.03 -11.07 5.30
CA PRO A 33 -7.01 -12.11 5.60
C PRO A 33 -6.34 -13.49 5.54
N GLU A 34 -6.69 -14.38 6.47
CA GLU A 34 -6.17 -15.75 6.48
C GLU A 34 -6.64 -16.55 5.27
N GLU A 35 -7.83 -16.25 4.76
CA GLU A 35 -8.39 -16.89 3.57
C GLU A 35 -8.95 -15.84 2.61
N PHE A 36 -8.80 -16.12 1.30
CA PHE A 36 -9.39 -15.30 0.26
C PHE A 36 -10.88 -15.66 0.09
N ASP A 37 -11.76 -14.68 0.24
CA ASP A 37 -13.20 -14.89 0.11
C ASP A 37 -13.63 -14.88 -1.36
N MET A 38 -13.88 -16.07 -1.91
CA MET A 38 -14.36 -16.24 -3.29
C MET A 38 -15.79 -15.75 -3.53
N ASN A 39 -16.57 -15.49 -2.47
CA ASN A 39 -17.95 -15.00 -2.58
C ASN A 39 -18.04 -13.48 -2.57
N ARG A 40 -16.95 -12.80 -2.23
CA ARG A 40 -16.88 -11.35 -2.22
C ARG A 40 -16.39 -10.83 -3.56
N ASN A 41 -17.04 -9.80 -4.08
CA ASN A 41 -16.60 -9.10 -5.28
C ASN A 41 -15.51 -8.09 -4.95
N TYR A 42 -14.45 -8.10 -5.73
CA TYR A 42 -13.33 -7.16 -5.64
C TYR A 42 -13.17 -6.43 -6.97
N GLU A 43 -12.84 -5.17 -6.88
CA GLU A 43 -12.45 -4.37 -8.04
C GLU A 43 -11.07 -3.75 -7.76
N ILE A 44 -10.12 -4.02 -8.65
CA ILE A 44 -8.77 -3.49 -8.58
C ILE A 44 -8.40 -2.80 -9.89
N THR A 45 -7.54 -1.80 -9.81
CA THR A 45 -7.01 -1.13 -10.99
C THR A 45 -5.52 -1.40 -11.10
N PHE A 46 -5.10 -2.00 -12.20
CA PHE A 46 -3.71 -2.22 -12.54
C PHE A 46 -3.16 -1.03 -13.33
N TRP A 47 -2.21 -0.33 -12.76
CA TRP A 47 -1.56 0.82 -13.37
C TRP A 47 -0.25 0.41 -14.01
N ALA A 48 -0.13 0.62 -15.31
CA ALA A 48 1.06 0.25 -16.05
C ALA A 48 1.53 1.38 -16.95
N LYS A 49 2.85 1.48 -17.13
CA LYS A 49 3.44 2.35 -18.13
C LYS A 49 3.36 1.71 -19.50
N ASN A 50 2.92 2.48 -20.48
CA ASN A 50 2.96 2.08 -21.89
C ASN A 50 3.14 3.30 -22.79
N ASP A 51 4.19 3.29 -23.57
CA ASP A 51 4.57 4.34 -24.53
C ASP A 51 3.98 4.10 -25.94
N THR A 52 2.75 3.63 -26.06
CA THR A 52 2.13 3.32 -27.37
C THR A 52 2.46 1.94 -27.95
N ASN A 53 3.06 1.05 -27.18
CA ASN A 53 3.34 -0.31 -27.63
C ASN A 53 2.07 -1.19 -27.58
N LEU A 54 1.42 -1.35 -28.72
CA LEU A 54 0.17 -2.14 -28.81
C LEU A 54 0.36 -3.62 -28.49
N THR A 55 1.54 -4.18 -28.77
CA THR A 55 1.84 -5.58 -28.41
C THR A 55 1.87 -5.75 -26.90
N GLN A 56 2.48 -4.81 -26.16
CA GLN A 56 2.51 -4.82 -24.71
C GLN A 56 1.11 -4.65 -24.11
N VAL A 57 0.27 -3.79 -24.68
CA VAL A 57 -1.14 -3.64 -24.25
C VAL A 57 -1.89 -4.96 -24.41
N GLY A 58 -1.74 -5.64 -25.54
CA GLY A 58 -2.36 -6.94 -25.79
C GLY A 58 -1.94 -8.01 -24.78
N ILE A 59 -0.68 -7.99 -24.34
CA ILE A 59 -0.18 -8.90 -23.28
C ILE A 59 -0.87 -8.61 -21.96
N TYR A 60 -0.99 -7.34 -21.56
CA TYR A 60 -1.68 -6.98 -20.32
C TYR A 60 -3.16 -7.36 -20.36
N GLU A 61 -3.84 -7.05 -21.46
CA GLU A 61 -5.26 -7.38 -21.62
C GLU A 61 -5.50 -8.90 -21.57
N LYS A 62 -4.66 -9.67 -22.25
CA LYS A 62 -4.75 -11.14 -22.22
C LYS A 62 -4.50 -11.71 -20.82
N ALA A 63 -3.48 -11.21 -20.13
CA ALA A 63 -3.19 -11.63 -18.77
C ALA A 63 -4.34 -11.32 -17.80
N ILE A 64 -4.95 -10.15 -17.95
CA ILE A 64 -6.11 -9.73 -17.15
C ILE A 64 -7.33 -10.61 -17.44
N GLU A 65 -7.60 -10.89 -18.72
CA GLU A 65 -8.68 -11.80 -19.13
C GLU A 65 -8.51 -13.19 -18.52
N ASP A 66 -7.31 -13.76 -18.63
CA ASP A 66 -6.99 -15.07 -18.07
C ASP A 66 -7.12 -15.10 -16.55
N PHE A 67 -6.68 -14.03 -15.88
CA PHE A 67 -6.82 -13.89 -14.43
C PHE A 67 -8.29 -13.80 -14.01
N MET A 68 -9.10 -12.99 -14.68
CA MET A 68 -10.52 -12.87 -14.37
C MET A 68 -11.31 -14.15 -14.69
N ALA A 69 -10.83 -14.98 -15.63
CA ALA A 69 -11.41 -16.29 -15.87
C ALA A 69 -11.17 -17.26 -14.70
N LEU A 70 -10.00 -17.17 -14.04
CA LEU A 70 -9.67 -17.95 -12.84
C LEU A 70 -10.39 -17.41 -11.58
N TYR A 71 -10.58 -16.12 -11.50
CA TYR A 71 -11.18 -15.42 -10.36
C TYR A 71 -12.34 -14.52 -10.79
N PRO A 72 -13.53 -15.11 -11.08
CA PRO A 72 -14.66 -14.35 -11.62
C PRO A 72 -15.21 -13.27 -10.69
N ASN A 73 -14.88 -13.36 -9.39
CA ASN A 73 -15.25 -12.38 -8.38
C ASN A 73 -14.31 -11.16 -8.31
N ILE A 74 -13.24 -11.16 -9.11
CA ILE A 74 -12.31 -10.04 -9.18
C ILE A 74 -12.42 -9.36 -10.55
N THR A 75 -12.72 -8.07 -10.54
CA THR A 75 -12.65 -7.22 -11.74
C THR A 75 -11.32 -6.49 -11.75
N VAL A 76 -10.58 -6.58 -12.83
CA VAL A 76 -9.31 -5.87 -13.03
C VAL A 76 -9.47 -4.83 -14.12
N ASN A 77 -9.28 -3.57 -13.76
CA ASN A 77 -9.29 -2.45 -14.70
C ASN A 77 -7.84 -2.09 -15.06
N LEU A 78 -7.53 -2.04 -16.35
CA LEU A 78 -6.22 -1.61 -16.82
C LEU A 78 -6.20 -0.10 -17.01
N ARG A 79 -5.22 0.59 -16.37
CA ARG A 79 -4.95 1.99 -16.57
C ARG A 79 -3.53 2.20 -17.08
N LEU A 80 -3.42 2.74 -18.30
CA LEU A 80 -2.16 2.96 -18.96
C LEU A 80 -1.69 4.41 -18.82
N TYR A 81 -0.40 4.58 -18.59
CA TYR A 81 0.28 5.86 -18.46
C TYR A 81 1.42 5.93 -19.46
N THR A 82 1.69 7.11 -19.98
CA THR A 82 2.80 7.34 -20.92
C THR A 82 4.15 7.55 -20.24
N ASP A 83 4.14 7.94 -18.95
CA ASP A 83 5.36 8.16 -18.18
C ASP A 83 5.22 7.78 -16.70
N TYR A 84 6.34 7.45 -16.08
CA TYR A 84 6.39 7.08 -14.67
C TYR A 84 6.10 8.24 -13.71
N GLY A 85 6.38 9.47 -14.13
CA GLY A 85 6.10 10.66 -13.32
C GLY A 85 4.61 10.82 -13.04
N ARG A 86 3.76 10.52 -14.00
CA ARG A 86 2.30 10.54 -13.82
C ARG A 86 1.83 9.44 -12.89
N ILE A 87 2.36 8.22 -13.03
CA ILE A 87 2.04 7.12 -12.10
C ILE A 87 2.42 7.54 -10.68
N TYR A 88 3.63 8.06 -10.50
CA TYR A 88 4.12 8.51 -9.20
C TYR A 88 3.21 9.58 -8.57
N ASN A 89 2.85 10.60 -9.33
CA ASN A 89 1.97 11.67 -8.84
C ASN A 89 0.58 11.14 -8.48
N ASP A 90 0.01 10.26 -9.29
CA ASP A 90 -1.30 9.69 -9.02
C ASP A 90 -1.27 8.77 -7.80
N VAL A 91 -0.20 8.00 -7.59
CA VAL A 91 -0.03 7.19 -6.38
C VAL A 91 0.02 8.07 -5.15
N ILE A 92 0.84 9.13 -5.14
CA ILE A 92 0.98 10.03 -3.98
C ILE A 92 -0.35 10.72 -3.63
N THR A 93 -1.11 11.12 -4.64
CA THR A 93 -2.37 11.85 -4.41
C THR A 93 -3.52 10.95 -3.98
N ASN A 94 -3.42 9.65 -4.17
CA ASN A 94 -4.48 8.68 -3.84
C ASN A 94 -4.18 7.81 -2.62
N ILE A 95 -3.05 8.07 -1.94
CA ILE A 95 -2.69 7.33 -0.71
C ILE A 95 -3.42 7.90 0.52
#